data_79e787df6acb8a60eabc69caa57bec47
#
_entry.id   79e787df6acb8a60eabc69caa57bec47
#
_cell.length_a   1.000
_cell.length_b   1.000
_cell.length_c   1.000
_cell.angle_alpha   90.00
_cell.angle_beta   90.00
_cell.angle_gamma   90.00
#
_symmetry.space_group_name_H-M   'P 1'
#
loop_
_entity.id
_entity.type
_entity.pdbx_description
1 polymer ?
#
loop_
_entity_poly.entity_id
_entity_poly.type
_entity_poly.pdbx_seq_one_letter_code
_entity_poly.pdbx_strand_id
1 'polypeptide(L)'
;MKKRKNFLNLLHIYIAIFLVIQSASLFSEVFIPEPPSLNASSYILIEANTGKVIAEKDADLQIEPASLTKIMTGYIAADQASRGFVNQEDKVYISVNCWKKGGSKMYIREGTYVLFSDLIKGMVIQSGNDASCAIAEHIAGSEEGFVQLMMKYASEMNLNDTNYTNPHGWPGENHYSTARDLAKLSQRLISDFPDHYSLYREKWFTYSDIRQRNRNSLLWQDESVDGIKTGHTDNAGYCLVSSAKKNDTRFI
;
A
#
# COMPACT_ATOMS: atom_id res chain seq x y z
N MET A 1 18.69 -71.06 -24.93
CA MET A 1 18.70 -69.60 -25.24
C MET A 1 17.39 -68.87 -24.92
N LYS A 2 16.22 -69.40 -25.20
CA LYS A 2 14.92 -68.74 -24.96
C LYS A 2 14.61 -68.39 -23.46
N LYS A 3 14.96 -69.23 -22.49
CA LYS A 3 14.71 -68.96 -21.05
C LYS A 3 15.52 -67.78 -20.52
N ARG A 4 16.73 -67.55 -21.01
CA ARG A 4 17.61 -66.45 -20.57
C ARG A 4 17.13 -65.08 -21.06
N LYS A 5 16.55 -65.03 -22.25
CA LYS A 5 15.95 -63.79 -22.78
C LYS A 5 14.70 -63.38 -22.00
N ASN A 6 13.86 -64.33 -21.62
CA ASN A 6 12.66 -64.01 -20.83
C ASN A 6 13.01 -63.52 -19.44
N PHE A 7 14.05 -64.04 -18.80
CA PHE A 7 14.51 -63.57 -17.51
C PHE A 7 15.04 -62.13 -17.54
N LEU A 8 15.83 -61.81 -18.55
CA LEU A 8 16.33 -60.43 -18.74
C LEU A 8 15.20 -59.45 -19.00
N ASN A 9 14.21 -59.80 -19.78
CA ASN A 9 13.06 -58.90 -20.07
C ASN A 9 12.23 -58.67 -18.79
N LEU A 10 12.01 -59.71 -17.97
CA LEU A 10 11.33 -59.55 -16.66
C LEU A 10 12.11 -58.60 -15.73
N LEU A 11 13.44 -58.76 -15.66
CA LEU A 11 14.30 -57.91 -14.84
C LEU A 11 14.25 -56.44 -15.27
N HIS A 12 14.25 -56.16 -16.56
CA HIS A 12 14.10 -54.78 -17.05
C HIS A 12 12.75 -54.16 -16.73
N ILE A 13 11.66 -54.96 -16.77
CA ILE A 13 10.32 -54.52 -16.38
C ILE A 13 10.28 -54.18 -14.89
N TYR A 14 10.86 -55.02 -14.03
CA TYR A 14 10.92 -54.77 -12.57
C TYR A 14 11.76 -53.53 -12.25
N ILE A 15 12.89 -53.31 -12.94
CA ILE A 15 13.73 -52.13 -12.75
C ILE A 15 12.98 -50.87 -13.21
N ALA A 16 12.26 -50.92 -14.34
CA ALA A 16 11.47 -49.82 -14.83
C ALA A 16 10.30 -49.43 -13.89
N ILE A 17 9.60 -50.46 -13.34
CA ILE A 17 8.54 -50.24 -12.36
C ILE A 17 9.11 -49.67 -11.05
N PHE A 18 10.26 -50.13 -10.60
CA PHE A 18 10.92 -49.65 -9.38
C PHE A 18 11.37 -48.17 -9.54
N LEU A 19 11.88 -47.77 -10.73
CA LEU A 19 12.24 -46.38 -11.06
C LEU A 19 11.03 -45.47 -11.13
N VAL A 20 9.90 -45.93 -11.65
CA VAL A 20 8.65 -45.19 -11.70
C VAL A 20 8.05 -44.95 -10.32
N ILE A 21 8.15 -45.98 -9.43
CA ILE A 21 7.67 -45.85 -8.04
C ILE A 21 8.55 -44.89 -7.23
N GLN A 22 9.87 -44.84 -7.48
CA GLN A 22 10.77 -43.90 -6.81
C GLN A 22 10.53 -42.45 -7.26
N SER A 23 10.14 -42.20 -8.51
CA SER A 23 9.85 -40.85 -9.00
C SER A 23 8.54 -40.27 -8.45
N ALA A 24 7.61 -41.11 -7.98
CA ALA A 24 6.35 -40.64 -7.38
C ALA A 24 6.50 -40.14 -5.94
N SER A 25 7.64 -40.38 -5.28
CA SER A 25 7.83 -40.06 -3.86
C SER A 25 8.50 -38.73 -3.56
N LEU A 26 8.70 -37.85 -4.55
CA LEU A 26 9.43 -36.59 -4.38
C LEU A 26 8.52 -35.33 -4.29
N PHE A 27 7.20 -35.50 -4.29
CA PHE A 27 6.32 -34.40 -3.89
C PHE A 27 6.16 -34.46 -2.36
N SER A 28 7.15 -33.94 -1.65
CA SER A 28 6.94 -33.53 -0.27
C SER A 28 5.89 -32.42 -0.30
N GLU A 29 4.69 -32.66 0.20
CA GLU A 29 3.75 -31.59 0.48
C GLU A 29 4.47 -30.61 1.42
N VAL A 30 4.77 -29.42 0.89
CA VAL A 30 5.28 -28.34 1.73
C VAL A 30 4.13 -27.97 2.67
N PHE A 31 4.27 -28.35 3.94
CA PHE A 31 3.32 -27.93 4.96
C PHE A 31 3.36 -26.41 5.06
N ILE A 32 2.35 -25.74 4.52
CA ILE A 32 2.15 -24.30 4.67
C ILE A 32 1.28 -24.14 5.92
N PRO A 33 1.82 -23.60 7.03
CA PRO A 33 1.02 -23.38 8.23
C PRO A 33 -0.12 -22.39 7.92
N GLU A 34 -1.27 -22.61 8.55
CA GLU A 34 -2.37 -21.66 8.45
C GLU A 34 -1.94 -20.27 8.94
N PRO A 35 -2.46 -19.18 8.32
CA PRO A 35 -2.20 -17.83 8.79
C PRO A 35 -2.67 -17.67 10.24
N PRO A 36 -2.00 -16.85 11.05
CA PRO A 36 -2.46 -16.57 12.41
C PRO A 36 -3.85 -15.93 12.38
N SER A 37 -4.69 -16.29 13.35
CA SER A 37 -6.00 -15.66 13.51
C SER A 37 -5.82 -14.18 13.86
N LEU A 38 -6.31 -13.29 13.00
CA LEU A 38 -6.30 -11.84 13.22
C LEU A 38 -7.72 -11.35 13.51
N ASN A 39 -7.86 -10.46 14.49
CA ASN A 39 -9.11 -9.76 14.76
C ASN A 39 -9.29 -8.59 13.78
N ALA A 40 -9.43 -8.93 12.49
CA ALA A 40 -9.67 -7.99 11.41
C ALA A 40 -10.87 -8.45 10.57
N SER A 41 -11.66 -7.52 10.07
CA SER A 41 -12.78 -7.79 9.15
C SER A 41 -12.27 -8.27 7.79
N SER A 42 -11.22 -7.64 7.27
CA SER A 42 -10.56 -8.06 6.05
C SER A 42 -9.05 -7.85 6.14
N TYR A 43 -8.28 -8.68 5.43
CA TYR A 43 -6.84 -8.49 5.27
C TYR A 43 -6.32 -9.22 4.03
N ILE A 44 -5.15 -8.80 3.58
CA ILE A 44 -4.36 -9.48 2.57
C ILE A 44 -2.88 -9.35 2.91
N LEU A 45 -2.11 -10.38 2.63
CA LEU A 45 -0.64 -10.39 2.66
C LEU A 45 -0.13 -10.82 1.29
N ILE A 46 0.65 -10.00 0.64
CA ILE A 46 1.25 -10.28 -0.67
C ILE A 46 2.78 -10.22 -0.62
N GLU A 47 3.41 -10.96 -1.51
CA GLU A 47 4.81 -10.75 -1.88
C GLU A 47 4.84 -9.63 -2.93
N ALA A 48 5.57 -8.55 -2.64
CA ALA A 48 5.44 -7.29 -3.36
C ALA A 48 5.98 -7.33 -4.80
N ASN A 49 6.98 -8.18 -5.11
CA ASN A 49 7.55 -8.19 -6.47
C ASN A 49 6.67 -8.95 -7.46
N THR A 50 6.03 -10.01 -7.02
CA THR A 50 5.21 -10.90 -7.86
C THR A 50 3.71 -10.66 -7.73
N GLY A 51 3.28 -9.98 -6.66
CA GLY A 51 1.87 -9.86 -6.30
C GLY A 51 1.26 -11.16 -5.76
N LYS A 52 2.08 -12.21 -5.50
CA LYS A 52 1.59 -13.48 -4.98
C LYS A 52 0.91 -13.29 -3.63
N VAL A 53 -0.36 -13.68 -3.55
CA VAL A 53 -1.10 -13.70 -2.29
C VAL A 53 -0.59 -14.85 -1.42
N ILE A 54 -0.23 -14.54 -0.18
CA ILE A 54 0.26 -15.48 0.83
C ILE A 54 -0.85 -15.85 1.79
N ALA A 55 -1.63 -14.85 2.20
CA ALA A 55 -2.78 -15.03 3.08
C ALA A 55 -3.80 -13.92 2.82
N GLU A 56 -5.07 -14.24 2.93
CA GLU A 56 -6.15 -13.26 2.82
C GLU A 56 -7.39 -13.70 3.56
N LYS A 57 -8.21 -12.73 3.92
CA LYS A 57 -9.56 -12.91 4.43
C LYS A 57 -10.41 -11.76 3.93
N ASP A 58 -11.52 -12.07 3.28
CA ASP A 58 -12.48 -11.07 2.77
C ASP A 58 -11.79 -9.88 2.08
N ALA A 59 -10.71 -10.18 1.30
CA ALA A 59 -9.81 -9.16 0.75
C ALA A 59 -10.48 -8.21 -0.25
N ASP A 60 -11.63 -8.61 -0.81
CA ASP A 60 -12.44 -7.84 -1.74
C ASP A 60 -13.66 -7.17 -1.06
N LEU A 61 -13.76 -7.26 0.26
CA LEU A 61 -14.80 -6.55 1.02
C LEU A 61 -14.55 -5.04 0.92
N GLN A 62 -15.55 -4.31 0.43
CA GLN A 62 -15.53 -2.84 0.41
C GLN A 62 -15.63 -2.29 1.83
N ILE A 63 -14.65 -1.51 2.22
CA ILE A 63 -14.52 -0.86 3.54
C ILE A 63 -14.22 0.63 3.37
N GLU A 64 -14.55 1.43 4.37
CA GLU A 64 -14.05 2.81 4.44
C GLU A 64 -12.52 2.79 4.65
N PRO A 65 -11.72 3.33 3.72
CA PRO A 65 -10.26 3.28 3.83
C PRO A 65 -9.69 4.26 4.86
N ALA A 66 -10.48 5.20 5.34
CA ALA A 66 -9.99 6.30 6.17
C ALA A 66 -8.72 6.94 5.55
N SER A 67 -7.73 7.27 6.36
CA SER A 67 -6.48 7.89 5.86
C SER A 67 -5.59 6.97 4.99
N LEU A 68 -5.95 5.71 4.75
CA LEU A 68 -5.29 4.90 3.72
C LEU A 68 -5.49 5.49 2.31
N THR A 69 -6.56 6.27 2.10
CA THR A 69 -6.79 7.11 0.90
C THR A 69 -5.56 7.93 0.50
N LYS A 70 -4.77 8.40 1.47
CA LYS A 70 -3.58 9.22 1.23
C LYS A 70 -2.45 8.47 0.53
N ILE A 71 -2.53 7.15 0.42
CA ILE A 71 -1.60 6.37 -0.41
C ILE A 71 -1.80 6.75 -1.88
N MET A 72 -3.06 6.89 -2.34
CA MET A 72 -3.37 7.37 -3.70
C MET A 72 -2.95 8.84 -3.88
N THR A 73 -3.22 9.70 -2.90
CA THR A 73 -2.79 11.11 -2.96
C THR A 73 -1.27 11.23 -3.07
N GLY A 74 -0.52 10.42 -2.31
CA GLY A 74 0.93 10.34 -2.37
C GLY A 74 1.45 9.79 -3.71
N TYR A 75 0.80 8.76 -4.24
CA TYR A 75 1.13 8.21 -5.56
C TYR A 75 0.99 9.26 -6.66
N ILE A 76 -0.14 9.97 -6.70
CA ILE A 76 -0.39 11.03 -7.70
C ILE A 76 0.63 12.15 -7.54
N ALA A 77 0.91 12.58 -6.31
CA ALA A 77 1.90 13.62 -6.04
C ALA A 77 3.30 13.22 -6.55
N ALA A 78 3.69 11.96 -6.35
CA ALA A 78 4.96 11.41 -6.85
C ALA A 78 4.99 11.35 -8.39
N ASP A 79 3.91 10.91 -9.02
CA ASP A 79 3.81 10.85 -10.48
C ASP A 79 3.86 12.25 -11.11
N GLN A 80 3.11 13.21 -10.57
CA GLN A 80 3.12 14.59 -11.07
C GLN A 80 4.51 15.25 -10.90
N ALA A 81 5.21 14.95 -9.80
CA ALA A 81 6.58 15.41 -9.60
C ALA A 81 7.56 14.75 -10.57
N SER A 82 7.45 13.45 -10.80
CA SER A 82 8.30 12.73 -11.76
C SER A 82 8.17 13.22 -13.20
N ARG A 83 6.99 13.70 -13.56
CA ARG A 83 6.69 14.31 -14.87
C ARG A 83 7.05 15.82 -14.94
N GLY A 84 7.47 16.42 -13.86
CA GLY A 84 7.82 17.84 -13.80
C GLY A 84 6.63 18.81 -13.80
N PHE A 85 5.40 18.33 -13.52
CA PHE A 85 4.22 19.19 -13.38
C PHE A 85 4.21 19.93 -12.04
N VAL A 86 4.83 19.37 -11.02
CA VAL A 86 5.06 20.00 -9.72
C VAL A 86 6.49 19.73 -9.25
N ASN A 87 7.04 20.62 -8.42
CA ASN A 87 8.38 20.48 -7.87
C ASN A 87 8.33 20.47 -6.33
N GLN A 88 9.30 19.83 -5.71
CA GLN A 88 9.40 19.78 -4.25
C GLN A 88 9.57 21.17 -3.61
N GLU A 89 10.16 22.12 -4.34
CA GLU A 89 10.39 23.51 -3.92
C GLU A 89 9.22 24.46 -4.25
N ASP A 90 8.13 23.96 -4.85
CA ASP A 90 6.96 24.78 -5.12
C ASP A 90 6.38 25.37 -3.84
N LYS A 91 6.06 26.65 -3.88
CA LYS A 91 5.40 27.36 -2.79
C LYS A 91 3.90 27.27 -2.97
N VAL A 92 3.28 26.36 -2.25
CA VAL A 92 1.85 26.08 -2.32
C VAL A 92 1.09 27.08 -1.46
N TYR A 93 0.17 27.82 -2.05
CA TYR A 93 -0.73 28.71 -1.33
C TYR A 93 -1.75 27.89 -0.51
N ILE A 94 -1.95 28.29 0.75
CA ILE A 94 -2.89 27.60 1.65
C ILE A 94 -4.22 28.34 1.66
N SER A 95 -5.22 27.67 1.10
CA SER A 95 -6.60 28.17 1.07
C SER A 95 -7.27 28.06 2.46
N VAL A 96 -8.33 28.84 2.64
CA VAL A 96 -9.21 28.72 3.84
C VAL A 96 -9.83 27.32 3.93
N ASN A 97 -10.18 26.72 2.77
CA ASN A 97 -10.72 25.36 2.70
C ASN A 97 -9.75 24.35 3.33
N CYS A 98 -8.48 24.35 2.91
CA CYS A 98 -7.49 23.41 3.40
C CYS A 98 -7.13 23.66 4.88
N TRP A 99 -6.96 24.92 5.29
CA TRP A 99 -6.71 25.27 6.68
C TRP A 99 -7.81 24.78 7.64
N LYS A 100 -9.10 24.87 7.22
CA LYS A 100 -10.26 24.45 8.02
C LYS A 100 -10.45 22.95 8.14
N LYS A 101 -9.74 22.12 7.32
CA LYS A 101 -9.93 20.64 7.37
C LYS A 101 -9.84 20.11 8.79
N GLY A 102 -10.82 19.28 9.14
CA GLY A 102 -10.88 18.58 10.43
C GLY A 102 -9.96 17.36 10.50
N GLY A 103 -9.93 16.71 11.64
CA GLY A 103 -9.14 15.49 11.88
C GLY A 103 -7.65 15.76 12.05
N SER A 104 -6.81 14.88 11.52
CA SER A 104 -5.34 15.01 11.62
C SER A 104 -4.82 16.20 10.82
N LYS A 105 -3.91 16.98 11.40
CA LYS A 105 -3.35 18.20 10.79
C LYS A 105 -1.83 18.25 10.90
N MET A 106 -1.17 18.85 9.89
CA MET A 106 0.20 19.32 10.05
C MET A 106 0.26 20.77 10.58
N TYR A 107 -0.89 21.44 10.71
CA TYR A 107 -1.08 22.81 11.23
C TYR A 107 -0.59 23.91 10.28
N ILE A 108 -0.89 23.76 8.98
CA ILE A 108 -0.71 24.86 8.01
C ILE A 108 -1.67 26.02 8.33
N ARG A 109 -1.30 27.24 7.90
CA ARG A 109 -2.08 28.47 8.14
C ARG A 109 -2.62 29.04 6.87
N GLU A 110 -3.87 29.49 6.88
CA GLU A 110 -4.48 30.18 5.74
C GLU A 110 -3.68 31.39 5.29
N GLY A 111 -3.70 31.67 4.00
CA GLY A 111 -3.02 32.83 3.40
C GLY A 111 -1.51 32.77 3.39
N THR A 112 -0.90 31.66 3.87
CA THR A 112 0.56 31.44 3.82
C THR A 112 0.95 30.56 2.64
N TYR A 113 2.25 30.46 2.40
CA TYR A 113 2.84 29.56 1.44
C TYR A 113 3.66 28.48 2.17
N VAL A 114 3.49 27.23 1.77
CA VAL A 114 4.20 26.07 2.32
C VAL A 114 4.90 25.33 1.19
N LEU A 115 6.11 24.83 1.43
CA LEU A 115 6.81 24.01 0.44
C LEU A 115 6.03 22.73 0.16
N PHE A 116 5.95 22.33 -1.11
CA PHE A 116 5.29 21.11 -1.52
C PHE A 116 5.90 19.87 -0.83
N SER A 117 7.22 19.83 -0.68
CA SER A 117 7.93 18.79 0.07
C SER A 117 7.51 18.69 1.53
N ASP A 118 7.23 19.83 2.21
CA ASP A 118 6.73 19.83 3.59
C ASP A 118 5.29 19.32 3.67
N LEU A 119 4.45 19.69 2.70
CA LEU A 119 3.07 19.16 2.63
C LEU A 119 3.07 17.64 2.45
N ILE A 120 3.94 17.10 1.59
CA ILE A 120 4.10 15.65 1.42
C ILE A 120 4.50 14.99 2.76
N LYS A 121 5.51 15.51 3.46
CA LYS A 121 5.94 14.99 4.76
C LYS A 121 4.82 15.07 5.80
N GLY A 122 4.13 16.20 5.87
CA GLY A 122 2.98 16.38 6.77
C GLY A 122 1.84 15.41 6.50
N MET A 123 1.56 15.12 5.22
CA MET A 123 0.56 14.14 4.81
C MET A 123 0.98 12.70 5.16
N VAL A 124 2.22 12.32 4.85
CA VAL A 124 2.72 10.95 5.03
C VAL A 124 2.90 10.64 6.51
N ILE A 125 3.60 11.50 7.25
CA ILE A 125 4.04 11.24 8.64
C ILE A 125 2.92 11.49 9.63
N GLN A 126 2.33 12.68 9.61
CA GLN A 126 1.27 13.09 10.55
C GLN A 126 -0.12 12.73 10.06
N SER A 127 -0.26 12.37 8.79
CA SER A 127 -1.58 12.11 8.18
C SER A 127 -2.42 13.38 8.04
N GLY A 128 -1.80 14.55 7.80
CA GLY A 128 -2.47 15.84 7.71
C GLY A 128 -3.55 15.89 6.61
N ASN A 129 -4.81 16.14 7.00
CA ASN A 129 -5.91 16.35 6.06
C ASN A 129 -5.78 17.71 5.37
N ASP A 130 -5.31 18.70 6.13
CA ASP A 130 -4.96 20.03 5.64
C ASP A 130 -3.87 19.98 4.56
N ALA A 131 -2.81 19.21 4.79
CA ALA A 131 -1.76 18.98 3.81
C ALA A 131 -2.27 18.26 2.56
N SER A 132 -3.10 17.22 2.72
CA SER A 132 -3.67 16.45 1.59
C SER A 132 -4.55 17.34 0.71
N CYS A 133 -5.36 18.21 1.34
CA CYS A 133 -6.17 19.21 0.62
C CYS A 133 -5.28 20.18 -0.16
N ALA A 134 -4.23 20.74 0.45
CA ALA A 134 -3.34 21.69 -0.20
C ALA A 134 -2.59 21.06 -1.38
N ILE A 135 -2.15 19.78 -1.25
CA ILE A 135 -1.57 19.01 -2.36
C ILE A 135 -2.58 18.88 -3.50
N ALA A 136 -3.83 18.52 -3.18
CA ALA A 136 -4.88 18.33 -4.17
C ALA A 136 -5.21 19.62 -4.91
N GLU A 137 -5.39 20.74 -4.19
CA GLU A 137 -5.65 22.06 -4.81
C GLU A 137 -4.46 22.52 -5.67
N HIS A 138 -3.22 22.28 -5.26
CA HIS A 138 -2.04 22.64 -6.02
C HIS A 138 -1.92 21.87 -7.34
N ILE A 139 -2.19 20.54 -7.32
CA ILE A 139 -2.06 19.68 -8.49
C ILE A 139 -3.22 19.84 -9.46
N ALA A 140 -4.46 19.96 -8.97
CA ALA A 140 -5.66 19.89 -9.79
C ALA A 140 -6.57 21.13 -9.70
N GLY A 141 -6.16 22.17 -8.98
CA GLY A 141 -6.91 23.40 -8.80
C GLY A 141 -8.05 23.32 -7.77
N SER A 142 -8.53 22.12 -7.45
CA SER A 142 -9.54 21.87 -6.42
C SER A 142 -9.52 20.43 -5.93
N GLU A 143 -10.17 20.12 -4.81
CA GLU A 143 -10.33 18.75 -4.34
C GLU A 143 -11.18 17.91 -5.29
N GLU A 144 -12.21 18.49 -5.89
CA GLU A 144 -13.08 17.82 -6.87
C GLU A 144 -12.30 17.43 -8.13
N GLY A 145 -11.47 18.34 -8.66
CA GLY A 145 -10.58 18.06 -9.79
C GLY A 145 -9.58 16.96 -9.45
N PHE A 146 -9.06 16.97 -8.22
CA PHE A 146 -8.14 15.93 -7.76
C PHE A 146 -8.82 14.58 -7.59
N VAL A 147 -10.07 14.54 -7.13
CA VAL A 147 -10.86 13.30 -7.04
C VAL A 147 -11.07 12.68 -8.43
N GLN A 148 -11.33 13.47 -9.45
CA GLN A 148 -11.40 12.96 -10.84
C GLN A 148 -10.06 12.33 -11.26
N LEU A 149 -8.96 12.97 -10.88
CA LEU A 149 -7.63 12.42 -11.13
C LEU A 149 -7.41 11.11 -10.35
N MET A 150 -7.80 11.04 -9.06
CA MET A 150 -7.74 9.81 -8.26
C MET A 150 -8.51 8.67 -8.93
N MET A 151 -9.73 8.92 -9.42
CA MET A 151 -10.54 7.90 -10.10
C MET A 151 -9.93 7.45 -11.43
N LYS A 152 -9.31 8.37 -12.17
CA LYS A 152 -8.53 8.01 -13.36
C LYS A 152 -7.39 7.05 -13.04
N TYR A 153 -6.58 7.36 -12.03
CA TYR A 153 -5.48 6.48 -11.61
C TYR A 153 -5.99 5.13 -11.06
N ALA A 154 -7.09 5.13 -10.31
CA ALA A 154 -7.72 3.89 -9.84
C ALA A 154 -8.11 2.99 -11.01
N SER A 155 -8.73 3.55 -12.06
CA SER A 155 -9.08 2.83 -13.28
C SER A 155 -7.83 2.29 -14.02
N GLU A 156 -6.80 3.12 -14.20
CA GLU A 156 -5.55 2.72 -14.88
C GLU A 156 -4.79 1.61 -14.12
N MET A 157 -4.94 1.54 -12.81
CA MET A 157 -4.35 0.51 -11.94
C MET A 157 -5.25 -0.72 -11.76
N ASN A 158 -6.46 -0.75 -12.36
CA ASN A 158 -7.47 -1.78 -12.15
C ASN A 158 -7.84 -1.97 -10.66
N LEU A 159 -8.02 -0.85 -9.94
CA LEU A 159 -8.59 -0.82 -8.59
C LEU A 159 -10.12 -0.79 -8.71
N ASN A 160 -10.70 -1.94 -9.08
CA ASN A 160 -12.09 -2.01 -9.54
C ASN A 160 -13.11 -1.85 -8.41
N ASP A 161 -12.69 -2.11 -7.17
CA ASP A 161 -13.53 -2.02 -5.97
C ASP A 161 -13.14 -0.84 -5.08
N THR A 162 -12.67 0.25 -5.73
CA THR A 162 -12.25 1.48 -5.07
C THR A 162 -12.96 2.68 -5.66
N ASN A 163 -13.52 3.52 -4.79
CA ASN A 163 -14.09 4.81 -5.16
C ASN A 163 -13.67 5.89 -4.17
N TYR A 164 -13.05 6.94 -4.68
CA TYR A 164 -12.61 8.08 -3.89
C TYR A 164 -13.57 9.26 -4.04
N THR A 165 -13.88 9.94 -2.93
CA THR A 165 -14.70 11.17 -2.92
C THR A 165 -13.95 12.37 -2.34
N ASN A 166 -12.76 12.15 -1.79
CA ASN A 166 -11.89 13.21 -1.28
C ASN A 166 -10.42 12.71 -1.19
N PRO A 167 -9.41 13.61 -1.09
CA PRO A 167 -7.99 13.24 -1.12
C PRO A 167 -7.43 12.80 0.23
N HIS A 168 -8.18 12.85 1.32
CA HIS A 168 -7.65 12.65 2.68
C HIS A 168 -8.28 11.48 3.43
N GLY A 169 -9.40 10.91 2.94
CA GLY A 169 -10.09 9.79 3.57
C GLY A 169 -11.04 10.18 4.70
N TRP A 170 -11.58 11.41 4.66
CA TRP A 170 -12.72 11.76 5.51
C TRP A 170 -13.93 10.92 5.10
N PRO A 171 -14.74 10.45 6.06
CA PRO A 171 -15.95 9.70 5.73
C PRO A 171 -16.84 10.42 4.72
N GLY A 172 -17.33 9.70 3.76
CA GLY A 172 -18.21 10.23 2.73
C GLY A 172 -19.04 9.11 2.11
N GLU A 173 -20.23 9.46 1.63
CA GLU A 173 -21.03 8.53 0.88
C GLU A 173 -20.23 8.01 -0.32
N ASN A 174 -20.25 6.70 -0.50
CA ASN A 174 -19.51 6.01 -1.57
C ASN A 174 -17.97 6.18 -1.54
N HIS A 175 -17.35 6.50 -0.38
CA HIS A 175 -15.90 6.52 -0.21
C HIS A 175 -15.42 5.16 0.31
N TYR A 176 -14.94 4.29 -0.56
CA TYR A 176 -14.55 2.92 -0.19
C TYR A 176 -13.33 2.42 -0.97
N SER A 177 -12.72 1.37 -0.45
CA SER A 177 -11.67 0.58 -1.09
C SER A 177 -11.70 -0.85 -0.53
N THR A 178 -10.78 -1.70 -0.98
CA THR A 178 -10.61 -3.07 -0.48
C THR A 178 -9.16 -3.32 -0.05
N ALA A 179 -8.93 -4.34 0.77
CA ALA A 179 -7.58 -4.74 1.15
C ALA A 179 -6.73 -5.08 -0.10
N ARG A 180 -7.33 -5.75 -1.09
CA ARG A 180 -6.66 -6.11 -2.35
C ARG A 180 -6.26 -4.89 -3.17
N ASP A 181 -7.15 -3.93 -3.36
CA ASP A 181 -6.85 -2.73 -4.15
C ASP A 181 -5.82 -1.85 -3.45
N LEU A 182 -5.88 -1.73 -2.11
CA LEU A 182 -4.86 -1.02 -1.33
C LEU A 182 -3.49 -1.71 -1.41
N ALA A 183 -3.44 -3.04 -1.45
CA ALA A 183 -2.19 -3.77 -1.66
C ALA A 183 -1.61 -3.53 -3.06
N LYS A 184 -2.43 -3.57 -4.13
CA LYS A 184 -2.01 -3.24 -5.50
C LYS A 184 -1.48 -1.81 -5.59
N LEU A 185 -2.21 -0.83 -5.04
CA LEU A 185 -1.78 0.58 -5.02
C LEU A 185 -0.46 0.74 -4.28
N SER A 186 -0.30 0.07 -3.15
CA SER A 186 0.93 0.13 -2.35
C SER A 186 2.13 -0.50 -3.08
N GLN A 187 1.91 -1.63 -3.76
CA GLN A 187 2.91 -2.25 -4.62
C GLN A 187 3.39 -1.28 -5.72
N ARG A 188 2.44 -0.60 -6.39
CA ARG A 188 2.75 0.40 -7.41
C ARG A 188 3.51 1.59 -6.83
N LEU A 189 3.11 2.11 -5.66
CA LEU A 189 3.81 3.21 -5.01
C LEU A 189 5.28 2.87 -4.74
N ILE A 190 5.55 1.67 -4.24
CA ILE A 190 6.91 1.21 -3.92
C ILE A 190 7.74 1.00 -5.18
N SER A 191 7.16 0.38 -6.23
CA SER A 191 7.89 0.05 -7.46
C SER A 191 8.14 1.25 -8.35
N ASP A 192 7.15 2.13 -8.51
CA ASP A 192 7.19 3.21 -9.48
C ASP A 192 7.92 4.45 -8.91
N PHE A 193 7.85 4.68 -7.59
CA PHE A 193 8.39 5.88 -6.94
C PHE A 193 9.19 5.55 -5.67
N PRO A 194 10.29 4.79 -5.76
CA PRO A 194 11.06 4.34 -4.58
C PRO A 194 11.63 5.51 -3.76
N ASP A 195 12.04 6.60 -4.39
CA ASP A 195 12.56 7.79 -3.70
C ASP A 195 11.46 8.48 -2.87
N HIS A 196 10.28 8.67 -3.46
CA HIS A 196 9.11 9.18 -2.74
C HIS A 196 8.69 8.22 -1.62
N TYR A 197 8.69 6.92 -1.89
CA TYR A 197 8.36 5.90 -0.90
C TYR A 197 9.29 5.95 0.31
N SER A 198 10.54 6.36 0.14
CA SER A 198 11.51 6.47 1.24
C SER A 198 11.02 7.37 2.39
N LEU A 199 10.14 8.33 2.11
CA LEU A 199 9.55 9.23 3.11
C LEU A 199 8.65 8.51 4.12
N TYR A 200 8.06 7.37 3.75
CA TYR A 200 7.10 6.64 4.60
C TYR A 200 7.77 5.98 5.82
N ARG A 201 9.09 5.77 5.77
CA ARG A 201 9.88 5.27 6.91
C ARG A 201 10.31 6.35 7.89
N GLU A 202 10.13 7.64 7.55
CA GLU A 202 10.51 8.74 8.43
C GLU A 202 9.67 8.72 9.72
N LYS A 203 10.35 8.68 10.87
CA LYS A 203 9.72 8.55 12.19
C LYS A 203 9.19 9.87 12.72
N TRP A 204 9.79 11.00 12.31
CA TRP A 204 9.50 12.33 12.83
C TRP A 204 9.54 13.37 11.72
N PHE A 205 8.70 14.36 11.84
CA PHE A 205 8.69 15.57 11.02
C PHE A 205 8.46 16.79 11.91
N THR A 206 9.16 17.88 11.67
CA THR A 206 8.95 19.13 12.40
C THR A 206 8.52 20.21 11.41
N TYR A 207 7.39 20.84 11.68
CA TYR A 207 6.87 21.95 10.90
C TYR A 207 6.42 23.08 11.84
N SER A 208 6.84 24.33 11.60
CA SER A 208 6.54 25.48 12.45
C SER A 208 6.75 25.18 13.96
N ASP A 209 7.91 24.64 14.30
CA ASP A 209 8.32 24.24 15.66
C ASP A 209 7.47 23.14 16.29
N ILE A 210 6.51 22.57 15.57
CA ILE A 210 5.70 21.44 16.02
C ILE A 210 6.34 20.14 15.55
N ARG A 211 6.92 19.39 16.49
CA ARG A 211 7.45 18.05 16.21
C ARG A 211 6.32 17.02 16.19
N GLN A 212 6.20 16.32 15.08
CA GLN A 212 5.13 15.37 14.79
C GLN A 212 5.69 13.97 14.60
N ARG A 213 5.03 12.98 15.21
CA ARG A 213 5.43 11.57 15.14
C ARG A 213 4.69 10.87 14.02
N ASN A 214 5.37 9.98 13.30
CA ASN A 214 4.70 9.06 12.38
C ASN A 214 3.71 8.18 13.15
N ARG A 215 2.51 8.00 12.61
CA ARG A 215 1.44 7.25 13.26
C ARG A 215 1.59 5.73 13.14
N ASN A 216 2.44 5.26 12.22
CA ASN A 216 2.75 3.84 12.08
C ASN A 216 3.72 3.40 13.20
N SER A 217 3.20 2.82 14.27
CA SER A 217 4.01 2.36 15.42
C SER A 217 4.95 1.20 15.08
N LEU A 218 4.67 0.43 14.01
CA LEU A 218 5.53 -0.69 13.59
C LEU A 218 6.94 -0.21 13.20
N LEU A 219 7.11 1.03 12.76
CA LEU A 219 8.43 1.62 12.47
C LEU A 219 9.38 1.64 13.68
N TRP A 220 8.85 1.50 14.91
CA TRP A 220 9.67 1.43 16.13
C TRP A 220 9.79 0.00 16.68
N GLN A 221 8.96 -0.93 16.21
CA GLN A 221 8.86 -2.28 16.74
C GLN A 221 9.63 -3.29 15.90
N ASP A 222 9.71 -3.08 14.58
CA ASP A 222 10.37 -3.98 13.64
C ASP A 222 11.17 -3.17 12.61
N GLU A 223 12.49 -3.34 12.59
CA GLU A 223 13.42 -2.64 11.69
C GLU A 223 13.21 -3.01 10.22
N SER A 224 12.58 -4.14 9.93
CA SER A 224 12.24 -4.54 8.57
C SER A 224 11.08 -3.73 7.99
N VAL A 225 10.28 -3.06 8.84
CA VAL A 225 9.13 -2.24 8.42
C VAL A 225 9.60 -0.85 7.97
N ASP A 226 9.18 -0.44 6.77
CA ASP A 226 9.57 0.83 6.17
C ASP A 226 8.39 1.68 5.64
N GLY A 227 7.17 1.31 5.99
CA GLY A 227 5.93 1.99 5.60
C GLY A 227 4.70 1.24 6.08
N ILE A 228 3.50 1.58 5.66
CA ILE A 228 3.12 2.62 4.71
C ILE A 228 2.19 3.64 5.42
N LYS A 229 0.97 3.23 5.79
CA LYS A 229 -0.04 4.19 6.26
C LYS A 229 -1.00 3.57 7.26
N THR A 230 -1.37 4.37 8.26
CA THR A 230 -2.48 4.07 9.19
C THR A 230 -3.71 4.88 8.82
N GLY A 231 -4.88 4.37 9.17
CA GLY A 231 -6.16 5.04 9.07
C GLY A 231 -7.02 4.80 10.30
N HIS A 232 -7.89 5.74 10.62
CA HIS A 232 -8.91 5.59 11.64
C HIS A 232 -10.05 6.58 11.41
N THR A 233 -11.27 6.07 11.44
CA THR A 233 -12.52 6.82 11.66
C THR A 233 -13.41 5.97 12.56
N ASP A 234 -14.47 6.54 13.11
CA ASP A 234 -15.38 5.79 13.98
C ASP A 234 -16.04 4.61 13.24
N ASN A 235 -16.33 4.78 11.94
CA ASN A 235 -16.93 3.73 11.11
C ASN A 235 -15.91 2.70 10.62
N ALA A 236 -14.74 3.17 10.14
CA ALA A 236 -13.70 2.28 9.60
C ALA A 236 -13.00 1.45 10.69
N GLY A 237 -13.00 1.92 11.94
CA GLY A 237 -12.12 1.38 12.95
C GLY A 237 -10.64 1.65 12.63
N TYR A 238 -9.74 0.81 13.12
CA TYR A 238 -8.31 0.93 12.89
C TYR A 238 -7.91 0.20 11.60
N CYS A 239 -7.30 0.94 10.68
CA CYS A 239 -6.81 0.44 9.41
C CYS A 239 -5.29 0.60 9.32
N LEU A 240 -4.62 -0.37 8.69
CA LEU A 240 -3.18 -0.35 8.47
C LEU A 240 -2.84 -0.97 7.12
N VAL A 241 -2.01 -0.28 6.35
CA VAL A 241 -1.18 -0.88 5.31
C VAL A 241 0.26 -0.80 5.77
N SER A 242 0.94 -1.94 5.82
CA SER A 242 2.35 -2.02 6.20
C SER A 242 3.17 -2.68 5.10
N SER A 243 4.45 -2.31 5.02
CA SER A 243 5.44 -2.99 4.19
C SER A 243 6.66 -3.33 5.02
N ALA A 244 7.17 -4.55 4.82
CA ALA A 244 8.40 -5.02 5.46
C ALA A 244 9.30 -5.71 4.44
N LYS A 245 10.63 -5.53 4.55
CA LYS A 245 11.61 -6.21 3.72
C LYS A 245 12.47 -7.15 4.57
N LYS A 246 12.38 -8.46 4.30
CA LYS A 246 13.20 -9.50 4.98
C LYS A 246 13.88 -10.38 3.93
N ASN A 247 15.19 -10.59 4.06
CA ASN A 247 15.98 -11.45 3.16
C ASN A 247 15.71 -11.15 1.67
N ASP A 248 15.78 -9.89 1.28
CA ASP A 248 15.49 -9.38 -0.08
C ASP A 248 14.05 -9.57 -0.58
N THR A 249 13.19 -10.20 0.18
CA THR A 249 11.76 -10.32 -0.12
C THR A 249 10.98 -9.22 0.59
N ARG A 250 10.14 -8.51 -0.17
CA ARG A 250 9.24 -7.49 0.37
C ARG A 250 7.83 -8.04 0.49
N PHE A 251 7.19 -7.72 1.60
CA PHE A 251 5.80 -8.06 1.90
C PHE A 251 4.99 -6.78 2.10
N ILE A 252 3.74 -6.83 1.69
CA ILE A 252 2.74 -5.79 1.94
C ILE A 252 1.52 -6.44 2.54
#